data_6569426c93a0f275080c53f9b61ab2f2
#
_entry.id   6569426c93a0f275080c53f9b61ab2f2
#
_cell.length_a   1.000
_cell.length_b   1.000
_cell.length_c   1.000
_cell.angle_alpha   90.00
_cell.angle_beta   90.00
_cell.angle_gamma   90.00
#
_symmetry.space_group_name_H-M   'P 1'
#
loop_
_entity.id
_entity.type
_entity.pdbx_description
1 polymer ?
#
loop_
_entity_poly.entity_id
_entity_poly.type
_entity_poly.pdbx_seq_one_letter_code
_entity_poly.pdbx_strand_id
1 'polypeptide(L)'
;MISNATIRCEMETYIREQGLTMQSFAEQAGVNRGTLSAIINRNPPRKISVRELDLITKGMGLPEGELYSLYAEECFIQAVPHWRRLKPFLLRCAETGKLDCIGKVLEMLLDNLSHIGEIFATAEQMYEQGYRDASKLLYRCVIESEKYNNSERLAISHYRMFQIAIGKDMEANLRAALQFEPYRSWLPVEYRLEALVELLRIYFSVHNWKQFEMLSDELIDLAHTVYRERKDETRFLSSSEGEPIRLRKSLIRYYGQGYLCKATALQKMGRYEEARKAIDCYADLSWLGPINDEDKQEILKYKSWAMANSYTQDILMGRQETLEAYVDFLRSHPAEILPGLVTIVQSANKYHFSIDWIINEFTDSISGFDQFTDVVNMERRLRFAIQYSIYCVRRGKMKQGMESCLKALELSSKTNSETYFGDLIKEFMHVQKPV
;
A
#
# COMPACT_ATOMS: atom_id res chain seq x y z
N MET A 1 -10.21 -43.80 -11.94
CA MET A 1 -9.08 -44.70 -11.72
C MET A 1 -8.01 -43.86 -11.05
N ILE A 2 -7.80 -44.10 -9.72
CA ILE A 2 -6.72 -43.45 -8.98
C ILE A 2 -5.43 -44.06 -9.51
N SER A 3 -4.58 -43.26 -10.14
CA SER A 3 -3.26 -43.65 -10.60
C SER A 3 -2.45 -44.12 -9.36
N ASN A 4 -2.11 -45.39 -9.26
CA ASN A 4 -1.25 -45.92 -8.22
C ASN A 4 0.25 -45.57 -8.47
N ALA A 5 0.54 -44.54 -9.21
CA ALA A 5 1.88 -44.08 -9.47
C ALA A 5 2.43 -43.40 -8.21
N THR A 6 3.44 -44.02 -7.64
CA THR A 6 4.24 -43.46 -6.55
C THR A 6 5.58 -43.03 -7.11
N ILE A 7 6.27 -42.08 -6.44
CA ILE A 7 7.64 -41.69 -6.83
C ILE A 7 8.55 -42.89 -6.91
N ARG A 8 8.33 -43.83 -6.01
CA ARG A 8 9.05 -45.13 -6.02
C ARG A 8 8.85 -45.91 -7.32
N CYS A 9 7.59 -46.07 -7.76
CA CYS A 9 7.26 -46.75 -9.03
C CYS A 9 7.87 -46.04 -10.23
N GLU A 10 7.84 -44.70 -10.26
CA GLU A 10 8.46 -43.91 -11.32
C GLU A 10 9.99 -44.13 -11.37
N MET A 11 10.65 -44.12 -10.22
CA MET A 11 12.09 -44.42 -10.12
C MET A 11 12.43 -45.84 -10.56
N GLU A 12 11.68 -46.85 -10.11
CA GLU A 12 11.89 -48.25 -10.48
C GLU A 12 11.69 -48.44 -11.99
N THR A 13 10.70 -47.81 -12.56
CA THR A 13 10.41 -47.86 -14.01
C THR A 13 11.54 -47.21 -14.79
N TYR A 14 11.99 -46.04 -14.40
CA TYR A 14 13.09 -45.31 -15.05
C TYR A 14 14.39 -46.13 -15.02
N ILE A 15 14.79 -46.68 -13.84
CA ILE A 15 15.99 -47.49 -13.68
C ILE A 15 15.96 -48.71 -14.61
N ARG A 16 14.81 -49.38 -14.69
CA ARG A 16 14.59 -50.53 -15.54
C ARG A 16 14.65 -50.17 -17.04
N GLU A 17 13.98 -49.13 -17.46
CA GLU A 17 13.91 -48.72 -18.88
C GLU A 17 15.26 -48.22 -19.40
N GLN A 18 16.05 -47.54 -18.54
CA GLN A 18 17.38 -47.06 -18.89
C GLN A 18 18.48 -48.16 -18.70
N GLY A 19 18.11 -49.35 -18.26
CA GLY A 19 19.07 -50.43 -18.00
C GLY A 19 20.12 -50.10 -16.92
N LEU A 20 19.79 -49.17 -16.00
CA LEU A 20 20.71 -48.73 -14.97
C LEU A 20 20.77 -49.68 -13.78
N THR A 21 21.93 -49.72 -13.12
CA THR A 21 22.02 -50.30 -11.78
C THR A 21 21.64 -49.28 -10.72
N MET A 22 21.26 -49.75 -9.52
CA MET A 22 21.00 -48.87 -8.38
C MET A 22 22.21 -47.98 -8.06
N GLN A 23 23.42 -48.48 -8.26
CA GLN A 23 24.66 -47.76 -8.05
C GLN A 23 24.82 -46.63 -9.08
N SER A 24 24.65 -46.93 -10.37
CA SER A 24 24.81 -45.95 -11.45
C SER A 24 23.74 -44.85 -11.39
N PHE A 25 22.50 -45.19 -11.03
CA PHE A 25 21.46 -44.18 -10.85
C PHE A 25 21.72 -43.31 -9.62
N ALA A 26 22.22 -43.89 -8.50
CA ALA A 26 22.60 -43.11 -7.31
C ALA A 26 23.69 -42.08 -7.63
N GLU A 27 24.70 -42.45 -8.41
CA GLU A 27 25.77 -41.55 -8.90
C GLU A 27 25.22 -40.48 -9.84
N GLN A 28 24.35 -40.86 -10.79
CA GLN A 28 23.71 -39.95 -11.73
C GLN A 28 22.85 -38.91 -11.02
N ALA A 29 22.09 -39.33 -10.03
CA ALA A 29 21.23 -38.43 -9.24
C ALA A 29 21.98 -37.64 -8.15
N GLY A 30 23.20 -38.00 -7.83
CA GLY A 30 23.96 -37.42 -6.72
C GLY A 30 23.36 -37.74 -5.33
N VAL A 31 22.71 -38.91 -5.22
CA VAL A 31 22.08 -39.38 -3.98
C VAL A 31 22.90 -40.59 -3.45
N ASN A 32 23.05 -40.68 -2.13
CA ASN A 32 23.73 -41.84 -1.54
C ASN A 32 22.99 -43.15 -1.88
N ARG A 33 23.72 -44.19 -2.34
CA ARG A 33 23.17 -45.50 -2.71
C ARG A 33 22.34 -46.13 -1.58
N GLY A 34 22.82 -46.06 -0.33
CA GLY A 34 22.09 -46.58 0.84
C GLY A 34 20.78 -45.88 1.08
N THR A 35 20.74 -44.56 0.85
CA THR A 35 19.52 -43.74 0.89
C THR A 35 18.55 -44.17 -0.20
N LEU A 36 19.00 -44.26 -1.44
CA LEU A 36 18.18 -44.70 -2.57
C LEU A 36 17.61 -46.11 -2.36
N SER A 37 18.44 -47.05 -1.90
CA SER A 37 18.00 -48.41 -1.55
C SER A 37 16.98 -48.42 -0.41
N ALA A 38 17.12 -47.55 0.58
CA ALA A 38 16.15 -47.44 1.68
C ALA A 38 14.82 -46.85 1.23
N ILE A 39 14.81 -45.96 0.23
CA ILE A 39 13.60 -45.39 -0.39
C ILE A 39 12.87 -46.48 -1.21
N ILE A 40 13.61 -47.27 -2.00
CA ILE A 40 13.02 -48.21 -2.94
C ILE A 40 12.68 -49.57 -2.25
N ASN A 41 13.58 -50.15 -1.50
CA ASN A 41 13.50 -51.56 -1.05
C ASN A 41 13.02 -51.76 0.39
N ARG A 42 13.03 -50.73 1.23
CA ARG A 42 12.64 -50.86 2.64
C ARG A 42 11.12 -50.92 2.80
N ASN A 43 10.63 -51.67 3.78
CA ASN A 43 9.22 -51.74 4.16
C ASN A 43 9.08 -51.49 5.68
N PRO A 44 8.46 -50.35 6.13
CA PRO A 44 7.95 -49.23 5.28
C PRO A 44 9.10 -48.49 4.59
N PRO A 45 8.85 -47.89 3.43
CA PRO A 45 9.85 -47.15 2.66
C PRO A 45 10.35 -45.92 3.44
N ARG A 46 11.63 -45.59 3.25
CA ARG A 46 12.18 -44.36 3.81
C ARG A 46 11.50 -43.14 3.14
N LYS A 47 11.04 -42.18 3.93
CA LYS A 47 10.45 -40.93 3.43
C LYS A 47 11.51 -40.09 2.69
N ILE A 48 11.15 -39.57 1.52
CA ILE A 48 12.00 -38.73 0.68
C ILE A 48 11.96 -37.30 1.24
N SER A 49 13.11 -36.65 1.36
CA SER A 49 13.18 -35.21 1.62
C SER A 49 13.04 -34.41 0.31
N VAL A 50 12.64 -33.14 0.39
CA VAL A 50 12.51 -32.26 -0.81
C VAL A 50 13.83 -32.20 -1.59
N ARG A 51 14.95 -32.05 -0.90
CA ARG A 51 16.28 -32.04 -1.53
C ARG A 51 16.58 -33.34 -2.28
N GLU A 52 16.26 -34.50 -1.69
CA GLU A 52 16.42 -35.79 -2.36
C GLU A 52 15.48 -35.91 -3.56
N LEU A 53 14.25 -35.39 -3.45
CA LEU A 53 13.30 -35.37 -4.55
C LEU A 53 13.84 -34.54 -5.74
N ASP A 54 14.39 -33.35 -5.51
CA ASP A 54 14.98 -32.53 -6.56
C ASP A 54 16.15 -33.24 -7.24
N LEU A 55 17.00 -33.86 -6.47
CA LEU A 55 18.15 -34.66 -6.98
C LEU A 55 17.70 -35.87 -7.82
N ILE A 56 16.68 -36.59 -7.38
CA ILE A 56 16.09 -37.71 -8.08
C ILE A 56 15.44 -37.21 -9.40
N THR A 57 14.63 -36.15 -9.35
CA THR A 57 14.00 -35.57 -10.52
C THR A 57 15.05 -35.21 -11.56
N LYS A 58 16.12 -34.52 -11.14
CA LYS A 58 17.25 -34.15 -12.00
C LYS A 58 17.97 -35.39 -12.55
N GLY A 59 18.20 -36.41 -11.71
CA GLY A 59 18.84 -37.67 -12.10
C GLY A 59 18.03 -38.48 -13.13
N MET A 60 16.69 -38.34 -13.13
CA MET A 60 15.80 -38.90 -14.11
C MET A 60 15.72 -38.07 -15.40
N GLY A 61 16.41 -36.92 -15.48
CA GLY A 61 16.32 -36.01 -16.63
C GLY A 61 14.97 -35.32 -16.77
N LEU A 62 14.15 -35.28 -15.73
CA LEU A 62 12.85 -34.66 -15.70
C LEU A 62 12.95 -33.14 -15.41
N PRO A 63 11.99 -32.35 -15.90
CA PRO A 63 11.88 -30.95 -15.54
C PRO A 63 11.78 -30.74 -14.02
N GLU A 64 12.29 -29.62 -13.53
CA GLU A 64 12.23 -29.26 -12.11
C GLU A 64 10.77 -29.20 -11.62
N GLY A 65 10.49 -29.89 -10.50
CA GLY A 65 9.16 -29.95 -9.91
C GLY A 65 8.17 -30.88 -10.60
N GLU A 66 8.61 -31.72 -11.55
CA GLU A 66 7.72 -32.69 -12.24
C GLU A 66 7.10 -33.68 -11.27
N LEU A 67 7.88 -34.15 -10.29
CA LEU A 67 7.43 -35.13 -9.29
C LEU A 67 6.72 -34.49 -8.07
N TYR A 68 6.54 -33.16 -8.03
CA TYR A 68 6.00 -32.50 -6.85
C TYR A 68 4.53 -32.85 -6.57
N SER A 69 3.71 -33.04 -7.60
CA SER A 69 2.31 -33.44 -7.42
C SER A 69 2.19 -34.82 -6.77
N LEU A 70 3.03 -35.81 -7.19
CA LEU A 70 3.10 -37.11 -6.58
C LEU A 70 3.65 -37.07 -5.15
N TYR A 71 4.64 -36.20 -4.93
CA TYR A 71 5.20 -36.00 -3.58
C TYR A 71 4.19 -35.42 -2.60
N ALA A 72 3.37 -34.47 -3.05
CA ALA A 72 2.29 -33.93 -2.24
C ALA A 72 1.35 -35.04 -1.76
N GLU A 73 0.90 -35.92 -2.67
CA GLU A 73 0.05 -37.08 -2.32
C GLU A 73 0.73 -38.04 -1.37
N GLU A 74 1.97 -38.44 -1.67
CA GLU A 74 2.74 -39.36 -0.82
C GLU A 74 2.98 -38.83 0.58
N CYS A 75 3.01 -37.51 0.78
CA CYS A 75 3.11 -36.94 2.12
C CYS A 75 1.96 -37.36 3.04
N PHE A 76 0.77 -37.66 2.50
CA PHE A 76 -0.45 -37.91 3.26
C PHE A 76 -0.91 -39.39 3.30
N ILE A 77 -0.21 -40.31 2.62
CA ILE A 77 -0.64 -41.73 2.49
C ILE A 77 -0.78 -42.47 3.84
N GLN A 78 0.02 -42.15 4.86
CA GLN A 78 0.04 -42.91 6.12
C GLN A 78 -0.50 -42.16 7.34
N ALA A 79 -0.41 -40.84 7.36
CA ALA A 79 -0.93 -39.94 8.39
C ALA A 79 -0.73 -38.48 7.93
N VAL A 80 -1.34 -37.54 8.64
CA VAL A 80 -1.03 -36.11 8.46
C VAL A 80 0.47 -35.88 8.67
N PRO A 81 1.18 -35.35 7.68
CA PRO A 81 2.63 -35.23 7.74
C PRO A 81 3.06 -34.18 8.75
N HIS A 82 4.20 -34.43 9.41
CA HIS A 82 4.80 -33.42 10.27
C HIS A 82 5.16 -32.16 9.50
N TRP A 83 4.89 -31.00 10.08
CA TRP A 83 5.17 -29.69 9.49
C TRP A 83 6.64 -29.52 9.04
N ARG A 84 7.58 -30.11 9.77
CA ARG A 84 9.01 -30.13 9.39
C ARG A 84 9.28 -30.71 8.00
N ARG A 85 8.38 -31.51 7.46
CA ARG A 85 8.49 -32.07 6.09
C ARG A 85 7.74 -31.19 5.09
N LEU A 86 6.57 -30.68 5.47
CA LEU A 86 5.73 -29.87 4.57
C LEU A 86 6.29 -28.48 4.32
N LYS A 87 6.80 -27.79 5.36
CA LYS A 87 7.31 -26.43 5.22
C LYS A 87 8.41 -26.30 4.14
N PRO A 88 9.49 -27.11 4.12
CA PRO A 88 10.50 -27.06 3.07
C PRO A 88 9.92 -27.32 1.68
N PHE A 89 8.92 -28.20 1.57
CA PHE A 89 8.25 -28.49 0.30
C PHE A 89 7.43 -27.31 -0.19
N LEU A 90 6.61 -26.70 0.66
CA LEU A 90 5.82 -25.52 0.33
C LEU A 90 6.71 -24.34 -0.10
N LEU A 91 7.83 -24.11 0.60
CA LEU A 91 8.81 -23.07 0.23
C LEU A 91 9.42 -23.37 -1.14
N ARG A 92 9.79 -24.63 -1.39
CA ARG A 92 10.36 -25.03 -2.68
C ARG A 92 9.34 -24.91 -3.83
N CYS A 93 8.08 -25.23 -3.57
CA CYS A 93 6.99 -24.99 -4.53
C CYS A 93 6.82 -23.47 -4.83
N ALA A 94 6.97 -22.61 -3.83
CA ALA A 94 6.93 -21.15 -4.04
C ALA A 94 8.11 -20.66 -4.89
N GLU A 95 9.33 -21.16 -4.63
CA GLU A 95 10.53 -20.83 -5.41
C GLU A 95 10.42 -21.24 -6.88
N THR A 96 9.83 -22.41 -7.15
CA THR A 96 9.69 -22.98 -8.50
C THR A 96 8.38 -22.60 -9.19
N GLY A 97 7.52 -21.80 -8.54
CA GLY A 97 6.22 -21.37 -9.09
C GLY A 97 5.17 -22.49 -9.19
N LYS A 98 5.33 -23.61 -8.49
CA LYS A 98 4.38 -24.74 -8.48
C LYS A 98 3.22 -24.49 -7.50
N LEU A 99 2.38 -23.50 -7.82
CA LEU A 99 1.27 -23.04 -6.97
C LEU A 99 0.17 -24.08 -6.81
N ASP A 100 -0.06 -24.90 -7.83
CA ASP A 100 -0.98 -26.03 -7.84
C ASP A 100 -0.63 -27.07 -6.74
N CYS A 101 0.67 -27.37 -6.56
CA CYS A 101 1.12 -28.25 -5.50
C CYS A 101 0.89 -27.68 -4.10
N ILE A 102 1.04 -26.35 -3.94
CA ILE A 102 0.69 -25.65 -2.68
C ILE A 102 -0.81 -25.81 -2.42
N GLY A 103 -1.67 -25.50 -3.42
CA GLY A 103 -3.12 -25.64 -3.31
C GLY A 103 -3.53 -27.03 -2.88
N LYS A 104 -2.98 -28.06 -3.53
CA LYS A 104 -3.24 -29.48 -3.22
C LYS A 104 -2.87 -29.87 -1.77
N VAL A 105 -1.73 -29.40 -1.28
CA VAL A 105 -1.30 -29.64 0.12
C VAL A 105 -2.25 -28.94 1.09
N LEU A 106 -2.65 -27.70 0.81
CA LEU A 106 -3.56 -26.95 1.68
C LEU A 106 -4.95 -27.60 1.72
N GLU A 107 -5.50 -28.06 0.61
CA GLU A 107 -6.77 -28.81 0.56
C GLU A 107 -6.73 -30.04 1.44
N MET A 108 -5.64 -30.83 1.40
CA MET A 108 -5.47 -32.01 2.24
C MET A 108 -5.25 -31.69 3.72
N LEU A 109 -4.89 -30.44 4.07
CA LEU A 109 -4.71 -29.96 5.45
C LEU A 109 -5.98 -29.33 6.04
N LEU A 110 -6.97 -28.95 5.21
CA LEU A 110 -8.20 -28.25 5.68
C LEU A 110 -8.96 -29.01 6.76
N ASP A 111 -8.90 -30.33 6.75
CA ASP A 111 -9.53 -31.16 7.77
C ASP A 111 -8.77 -31.20 9.11
N ASN A 112 -7.56 -30.60 9.15
CA ASN A 112 -6.71 -30.61 10.35
C ASN A 112 -6.24 -29.21 10.74
N LEU A 113 -7.03 -28.52 11.52
CA LEU A 113 -6.79 -27.15 12.01
C LEU A 113 -5.55 -27.00 12.91
N SER A 114 -4.89 -28.12 13.29
CA SER A 114 -3.71 -28.07 14.19
C SER A 114 -2.50 -27.33 13.59
N HIS A 115 -2.44 -27.15 12.26
CA HIS A 115 -1.32 -26.53 11.56
C HIS A 115 -1.55 -25.08 11.14
N ILE A 116 -2.65 -24.44 11.54
CA ILE A 116 -2.99 -23.06 11.08
C ILE A 116 -1.91 -22.06 11.50
N GLY A 117 -1.34 -22.18 12.70
CA GLY A 117 -0.24 -21.32 13.15
C GLY A 117 1.02 -21.44 12.28
N GLU A 118 1.37 -22.68 11.91
CA GLU A 118 2.52 -22.96 11.05
C GLU A 118 2.27 -22.54 9.60
N ILE A 119 1.04 -22.69 9.09
CA ILE A 119 0.62 -22.18 7.77
C ILE A 119 0.78 -20.66 7.74
N PHE A 120 0.27 -19.96 8.74
CA PHE A 120 0.42 -18.53 8.86
C PHE A 120 1.89 -18.08 8.91
N ALA A 121 2.71 -18.71 9.77
CA ALA A 121 4.14 -18.38 9.87
C ALA A 121 4.89 -18.63 8.55
N THR A 122 4.48 -19.64 7.78
CA THR A 122 5.06 -19.90 6.46
C THR A 122 4.56 -18.90 5.41
N ALA A 123 3.30 -18.45 5.50
CA ALA A 123 2.77 -17.39 4.67
C ALA A 123 3.53 -16.08 4.85
N GLU A 124 3.79 -15.67 6.12
CA GLU A 124 4.60 -14.49 6.42
C GLU A 124 6.03 -14.62 5.85
N GLN A 125 6.67 -15.77 6.02
CA GLN A 125 7.99 -16.02 5.44
C GLN A 125 7.99 -15.89 3.91
N MET A 126 7.03 -16.50 3.22
CA MET A 126 6.88 -16.39 1.77
C MET A 126 6.62 -14.95 1.33
N TYR A 127 5.80 -14.23 2.09
CA TYR A 127 5.49 -12.83 1.84
C TYR A 127 6.75 -11.96 1.92
N GLU A 128 7.58 -12.13 2.96
CA GLU A 128 8.85 -11.42 3.14
C GLU A 128 9.87 -11.73 2.05
N GLN A 129 9.90 -12.99 1.58
CA GLN A 129 10.75 -13.43 0.47
C GLN A 129 10.24 -12.99 -0.92
N GLY A 130 9.06 -12.35 -0.99
CA GLY A 130 8.50 -11.85 -2.25
C GLY A 130 7.63 -12.84 -3.02
N TYR A 131 7.40 -14.05 -2.52
CA TYR A 131 6.54 -15.06 -3.15
C TYR A 131 5.04 -14.75 -2.92
N ARG A 132 4.57 -13.64 -3.52
CA ARG A 132 3.23 -13.08 -3.26
C ARG A 132 2.09 -14.04 -3.59
N ASP A 133 2.15 -14.70 -4.75
CA ASP A 133 1.08 -15.61 -5.17
C ASP A 133 1.03 -16.87 -4.30
N ALA A 134 2.17 -17.40 -3.89
CA ALA A 134 2.23 -18.51 -2.97
C ALA A 134 1.69 -18.12 -1.58
N SER A 135 2.15 -17.00 -1.02
CA SER A 135 1.67 -16.53 0.29
C SER A 135 0.17 -16.27 0.31
N LYS A 136 -0.39 -15.77 -0.81
CA LYS A 136 -1.84 -15.56 -0.98
C LYS A 136 -2.66 -16.84 -0.78
N LEU A 137 -2.17 -17.99 -1.26
CA LEU A 137 -2.85 -19.28 -1.06
C LEU A 137 -2.89 -19.66 0.42
N LEU A 138 -1.76 -19.48 1.12
CA LEU A 138 -1.67 -19.79 2.55
C LEU A 138 -2.55 -18.85 3.39
N TYR A 139 -2.55 -17.52 3.10
CA TYR A 139 -3.43 -16.58 3.80
C TYR A 139 -4.91 -16.89 3.59
N ARG A 140 -5.32 -17.31 2.38
CA ARG A 140 -6.70 -17.77 2.14
C ARG A 140 -7.06 -18.95 3.03
N CYS A 141 -6.16 -19.93 3.14
CA CYS A 141 -6.37 -21.09 4.01
C CYS A 141 -6.56 -20.65 5.48
N VAL A 142 -5.73 -19.71 5.99
CA VAL A 142 -5.90 -19.16 7.34
C VAL A 142 -7.24 -18.45 7.50
N ILE A 143 -7.62 -17.60 6.54
CA ILE A 143 -8.89 -16.85 6.56
C ILE A 143 -10.09 -17.80 6.60
N GLU A 144 -10.10 -18.84 5.78
CA GLU A 144 -11.18 -19.82 5.73
C GLU A 144 -11.29 -20.63 7.03
N SER A 145 -10.14 -20.98 7.61
CA SER A 145 -10.07 -21.77 8.82
C SER A 145 -10.43 -20.99 10.09
N GLU A 146 -10.10 -19.71 10.15
CA GLU A 146 -10.33 -18.85 11.33
C GLU A 146 -11.49 -17.84 11.15
N LYS A 147 -12.31 -17.95 10.11
CA LYS A 147 -13.37 -16.98 9.78
C LYS A 147 -14.36 -16.65 10.91
N TYR A 148 -14.47 -17.51 11.91
CA TYR A 148 -15.32 -17.30 13.09
C TYR A 148 -14.54 -16.90 14.35
N ASN A 149 -13.22 -16.76 14.26
CA ASN A 149 -12.36 -16.41 15.38
C ASN A 149 -11.84 -14.99 15.19
N ASN A 150 -12.02 -14.14 16.20
CA ASN A 150 -11.41 -12.81 16.21
C ASN A 150 -9.93 -12.93 16.61
N SER A 151 -9.07 -13.35 15.68
CA SER A 151 -7.64 -13.56 15.92
C SER A 151 -6.78 -12.52 15.21
N GLU A 152 -5.62 -12.22 15.79
CA GLU A 152 -4.62 -11.39 15.14
C GLU A 152 -4.16 -11.99 13.80
N ARG A 153 -4.02 -13.32 13.74
CA ARG A 153 -3.64 -14.02 12.50
C ARG A 153 -4.66 -13.79 11.38
N LEU A 154 -5.96 -13.85 11.71
CA LEU A 154 -7.02 -13.55 10.75
C LEU A 154 -6.89 -12.11 10.24
N ALA A 155 -6.73 -11.15 11.16
CA ALA A 155 -6.61 -9.73 10.80
C ALA A 155 -5.37 -9.47 9.95
N ILE A 156 -4.20 -10.02 10.32
CA ILE A 156 -2.96 -9.89 9.54
C ILE A 156 -3.13 -10.55 8.17
N SER A 157 -3.78 -11.73 8.09
CA SER A 157 -4.01 -12.41 6.81
C SER A 157 -4.87 -11.55 5.86
N HIS A 158 -5.94 -10.93 6.36
CA HIS A 158 -6.74 -9.98 5.58
C HIS A 158 -5.93 -8.75 5.17
N TYR A 159 -5.10 -8.21 6.06
CA TYR A 159 -4.22 -7.08 5.74
C TYR A 159 -3.20 -7.43 4.64
N ARG A 160 -2.57 -8.61 4.72
CA ARG A 160 -1.64 -9.08 3.67
C ARG A 160 -2.35 -9.27 2.32
N MET A 161 -3.56 -9.85 2.34
CA MET A 161 -4.38 -9.98 1.14
C MET A 161 -4.70 -8.63 0.52
N PHE A 162 -5.03 -7.64 1.34
CA PHE A 162 -5.23 -6.26 0.92
C PHE A 162 -3.95 -5.68 0.28
N GLN A 163 -2.79 -5.80 0.95
CA GLN A 163 -1.52 -5.32 0.42
C GLN A 163 -1.12 -5.97 -0.92
N ILE A 164 -1.39 -7.28 -1.08
CA ILE A 164 -1.13 -8.01 -2.34
C ILE A 164 -2.07 -7.53 -3.47
N ALA A 165 -3.30 -7.14 -3.12
CA ALA A 165 -4.31 -6.72 -4.09
C ALA A 165 -4.12 -5.30 -4.61
N ILE A 166 -3.42 -4.42 -3.86
CA ILE A 166 -3.19 -3.02 -4.27
C ILE A 166 -2.35 -2.97 -5.54
N GLY A 167 -2.85 -2.24 -6.53
CA GLY A 167 -2.20 -2.04 -7.82
C GLY A 167 -2.54 -0.68 -8.45
N LYS A 168 -2.57 -0.65 -9.78
CA LYS A 168 -2.87 0.56 -10.55
C LYS A 168 -4.37 0.83 -10.72
N ASP A 169 -5.21 -0.18 -10.54
CA ASP A 169 -6.66 -0.09 -10.69
C ASP A 169 -7.29 0.42 -9.39
N MET A 170 -7.82 1.64 -9.44
CA MET A 170 -8.41 2.31 -8.27
C MET A 170 -9.67 1.62 -7.76
N GLU A 171 -10.47 1.05 -8.66
CA GLU A 171 -11.71 0.35 -8.27
C GLU A 171 -11.38 -1.00 -7.59
N ALA A 172 -10.39 -1.73 -8.11
CA ALA A 172 -9.88 -2.93 -7.48
C ALA A 172 -9.27 -2.63 -6.10
N ASN A 173 -8.54 -1.53 -5.96
CA ASN A 173 -7.99 -1.07 -4.69
C ASN A 173 -9.09 -0.76 -3.66
N LEU A 174 -10.15 -0.08 -4.09
CA LEU A 174 -11.29 0.23 -3.22
C LEU A 174 -12.02 -1.05 -2.76
N ARG A 175 -12.25 -2.00 -3.68
CA ARG A 175 -12.84 -3.31 -3.31
C ARG A 175 -11.98 -4.04 -2.28
N ALA A 176 -10.66 -4.05 -2.47
CA ALA A 176 -9.73 -4.67 -1.51
C ALA A 176 -9.75 -3.96 -0.14
N ALA A 177 -9.83 -2.63 -0.12
CA ALA A 177 -9.96 -1.84 1.10
C ALA A 177 -11.24 -2.19 1.86
N LEU A 178 -12.39 -2.21 1.18
CA LEU A 178 -13.69 -2.54 1.78
C LEU A 178 -13.73 -3.97 2.35
N GLN A 179 -13.02 -4.92 1.73
CA GLN A 179 -12.91 -6.29 2.24
C GLN A 179 -12.04 -6.39 3.49
N PHE A 180 -11.01 -5.55 3.59
CA PHE A 180 -10.09 -5.54 4.72
C PHE A 180 -10.60 -4.74 5.93
N GLU A 181 -11.27 -3.60 5.72
CA GLU A 181 -11.65 -2.65 6.77
C GLU A 181 -12.30 -3.26 8.02
N PRO A 182 -13.21 -4.26 7.93
CA PRO A 182 -13.83 -4.87 9.11
C PRO A 182 -12.83 -5.50 10.09
N TYR A 183 -11.65 -5.86 9.61
CA TYR A 183 -10.63 -6.59 10.38
C TYR A 183 -9.54 -5.67 10.97
N ARG A 184 -9.48 -4.39 10.58
CA ARG A 184 -8.40 -3.48 10.96
C ARG A 184 -8.26 -3.26 12.47
N SER A 185 -9.37 -3.31 13.22
CA SER A 185 -9.36 -3.09 14.68
C SER A 185 -8.69 -4.23 15.45
N TRP A 186 -8.55 -5.42 14.84
CA TRP A 186 -7.93 -6.60 15.46
C TRP A 186 -6.44 -6.72 15.09
N LEU A 187 -5.93 -5.80 14.26
CA LEU A 187 -4.50 -5.75 13.97
C LEU A 187 -3.70 -5.29 15.19
N PRO A 188 -2.50 -5.87 15.40
CA PRO A 188 -1.49 -5.28 16.27
C PRO A 188 -1.23 -3.82 15.89
N VAL A 189 -0.88 -3.01 16.88
CA VAL A 189 -0.78 -1.54 16.74
C VAL A 189 0.14 -1.12 15.60
N GLU A 190 1.29 -1.78 15.46
CA GLU A 190 2.28 -1.49 14.40
C GLU A 190 1.74 -1.73 12.99
N TYR A 191 0.93 -2.77 12.79
CA TYR A 191 0.26 -3.03 11.51
C TYR A 191 -0.93 -2.10 11.30
N ARG A 192 -1.67 -1.78 12.37
CA ARG A 192 -2.87 -0.93 12.30
C ARG A 192 -2.52 0.49 11.87
N LEU A 193 -1.41 1.06 12.38
CA LEU A 193 -0.93 2.38 11.96
C LEU A 193 -0.59 2.42 10.45
N GLU A 194 0.13 1.42 9.96
CA GLU A 194 0.44 1.32 8.52
C GLU A 194 -0.83 1.11 7.67
N ALA A 195 -1.72 0.21 8.11
CA ALA A 195 -2.97 -0.08 7.42
C ALA A 195 -3.86 1.17 7.27
N LEU A 196 -3.96 1.99 8.32
CA LEU A 196 -4.69 3.26 8.28
C LEU A 196 -4.09 4.23 7.25
N VAL A 197 -2.75 4.33 7.17
CA VAL A 197 -2.08 5.16 6.16
C VAL A 197 -2.35 4.64 4.74
N GLU A 198 -2.36 3.32 4.53
CA GLU A 198 -2.67 2.72 3.23
C GLU A 198 -4.13 2.94 2.83
N LEU A 199 -5.07 2.76 3.75
CA LEU A 199 -6.49 3.06 3.54
C LEU A 199 -6.73 4.54 3.20
N LEU A 200 -6.08 5.44 3.92
CA LEU A 200 -6.15 6.88 3.65
C LEU A 200 -5.74 7.20 2.21
N ARG A 201 -4.70 6.58 1.66
CA ARG A 201 -4.30 6.78 0.26
C ARG A 201 -5.40 6.40 -0.73
N ILE A 202 -6.09 5.29 -0.47
CA ILE A 202 -7.18 4.81 -1.33
C ILE A 202 -8.37 5.75 -1.26
N TYR A 203 -8.83 6.13 -0.06
CA TYR A 203 -9.97 7.03 0.08
C TYR A 203 -9.69 8.44 -0.42
N PHE A 204 -8.45 8.90 -0.34
CA PHE A 204 -8.03 10.14 -1.01
C PHE A 204 -8.19 10.03 -2.52
N SER A 205 -7.73 8.92 -3.13
CA SER A 205 -7.76 8.74 -4.60
C SER A 205 -9.18 8.62 -5.17
N VAL A 206 -10.13 8.10 -4.39
CA VAL A 206 -11.55 8.00 -4.78
C VAL A 206 -12.39 9.19 -4.28
N HIS A 207 -11.76 10.22 -3.72
CA HIS A 207 -12.39 11.44 -3.22
C HIS A 207 -13.51 11.22 -2.18
N ASN A 208 -13.44 10.13 -1.41
CA ASN A 208 -14.38 9.89 -0.31
C ASN A 208 -13.92 10.60 0.97
N TRP A 209 -14.17 11.91 1.01
CA TRP A 209 -13.66 12.81 2.06
C TRP A 209 -14.20 12.48 3.44
N LYS A 210 -15.43 11.96 3.55
CA LYS A 210 -16.03 11.57 4.83
C LYS A 210 -15.31 10.38 5.45
N GLN A 211 -15.06 9.33 4.66
CA GLN A 211 -14.31 8.16 5.12
C GLN A 211 -12.84 8.51 5.40
N PHE A 212 -12.28 9.40 4.57
CA PHE A 212 -10.93 9.91 4.73
C PHE A 212 -10.75 10.68 6.05
N GLU A 213 -11.73 11.55 6.44
CA GLU A 213 -11.75 12.24 7.74
C GLU A 213 -11.81 11.23 8.90
N MET A 214 -12.75 10.27 8.84
CA MET A 214 -12.93 9.27 9.90
C MET A 214 -11.67 8.44 10.15
N LEU A 215 -11.01 7.97 9.10
CA LEU A 215 -9.77 7.21 9.22
C LEU A 215 -8.60 8.08 9.68
N SER A 216 -8.61 9.37 9.36
CA SER A 216 -7.62 10.32 9.88
C SER A 216 -7.75 10.48 11.39
N ASP A 217 -8.98 10.59 11.90
CA ASP A 217 -9.24 10.64 13.34
C ASP A 217 -8.79 9.35 14.04
N GLU A 218 -9.09 8.18 13.46
CA GLU A 218 -8.64 6.90 13.99
C GLU A 218 -7.11 6.81 14.05
N LEU A 219 -6.41 7.30 13.02
CA LEU A 219 -4.95 7.33 12.98
C LEU A 219 -4.37 8.24 14.07
N ILE A 220 -4.97 9.42 14.28
CA ILE A 220 -4.58 10.39 15.30
C ILE A 220 -4.76 9.78 16.70
N ASP A 221 -5.92 9.20 16.97
CA ASP A 221 -6.25 8.61 18.27
C ASP A 221 -5.32 7.44 18.61
N LEU A 222 -5.03 6.60 17.62
CA LEU A 222 -4.10 5.49 17.80
C LEU A 222 -2.67 5.98 18.04
N ALA A 223 -2.20 6.98 17.28
CA ALA A 223 -0.88 7.57 17.50
C ALA A 223 -0.77 8.24 18.88
N HIS A 224 -1.83 8.88 19.35
CA HIS A 224 -1.93 9.42 20.71
C HIS A 224 -1.83 8.35 21.79
N THR A 225 -2.51 7.23 21.60
CA THR A 225 -2.47 6.10 22.53
C THR A 225 -1.05 5.56 22.66
N VAL A 226 -0.39 5.31 21.51
CA VAL A 226 1.01 4.85 21.50
C VAL A 226 1.97 5.85 22.17
N TYR A 227 1.74 7.16 21.97
CA TYR A 227 2.56 8.18 22.65
C TYR A 227 2.42 8.14 24.17
N ARG A 228 1.18 7.99 24.68
CA ARG A 228 0.91 7.91 26.12
C ARG A 228 1.54 6.67 26.73
N GLU A 229 1.36 5.51 26.11
CA GLU A 229 1.95 4.25 26.56
C GLU A 229 3.47 4.35 26.67
N ARG A 230 4.16 4.86 25.63
CA ARG A 230 5.61 5.07 25.66
C ARG A 230 6.06 6.05 26.75
N LYS A 231 5.28 7.10 27.01
CA LYS A 231 5.59 8.08 28.04
C LYS A 231 5.42 7.50 29.45
N ASP A 232 4.42 6.65 29.63
CA ASP A 232 4.19 5.97 30.91
C ASP A 232 5.23 4.88 31.13
N GLU A 233 5.61 4.09 30.13
CA GLU A 233 6.72 3.12 30.20
C GLU A 233 8.04 3.78 30.61
N THR A 234 8.38 4.94 30.07
CA THR A 234 9.59 5.69 30.48
C THR A 234 9.53 6.19 31.93
N ARG A 235 8.34 6.36 32.50
CA ARG A 235 8.16 6.70 33.95
C ARG A 235 8.27 5.48 34.85
N PHE A 236 7.95 4.28 34.38
CA PHE A 236 7.90 3.04 35.17
C PHE A 236 9.03 2.07 34.86
N LEU A 237 10.13 2.49 34.21
CA LEU A 237 11.28 1.66 33.78
C LEU A 237 12.05 0.98 34.95
N SER A 238 11.34 0.48 35.95
CA SER A 238 11.89 -0.43 36.96
C SER A 238 11.18 -1.80 37.10
N SER A 239 10.15 -2.11 36.34
CA SER A 239 9.36 -3.34 36.62
C SER A 239 8.50 -3.95 35.53
N SER A 240 8.62 -3.65 34.23
CA SER A 240 7.79 -4.37 33.24
C SER A 240 8.59 -5.03 32.11
N GLU A 241 8.41 -6.36 31.99
CA GLU A 241 8.98 -7.25 30.95
C GLU A 241 8.31 -7.12 29.56
N GLY A 242 7.73 -5.96 29.21
CA GLY A 242 7.11 -5.74 27.90
C GLY A 242 8.16 -5.29 26.86
N GLU A 243 8.31 -5.98 25.74
CA GLU A 243 9.09 -5.46 24.63
C GLU A 243 8.41 -4.15 24.11
N PRO A 244 9.18 -3.07 23.91
CA PRO A 244 8.61 -1.82 23.42
C PRO A 244 8.05 -2.00 22.00
N ILE A 245 6.87 -1.43 21.73
CA ILE A 245 6.22 -1.47 20.42
C ILE A 245 7.18 -0.96 19.35
N ARG A 246 7.61 -1.84 18.44
CA ARG A 246 8.51 -1.51 17.34
C ARG A 246 7.71 -0.98 16.15
N LEU A 247 7.56 0.34 16.11
CA LEU A 247 6.92 0.99 14.97
C LEU A 247 7.81 0.90 13.71
N ARG A 248 7.19 0.71 12.55
CA ARG A 248 7.88 0.72 11.25
C ARG A 248 8.37 2.09 10.84
N LYS A 249 7.67 3.14 11.28
CA LYS A 249 8.01 4.55 11.06
C LYS A 249 7.93 5.31 12.38
N SER A 250 8.52 6.48 12.39
CA SER A 250 8.46 7.39 13.54
C SER A 250 7.01 7.75 13.89
N LEU A 251 6.73 7.88 15.18
CA LEU A 251 5.42 8.32 15.68
C LEU A 251 5.06 9.72 15.16
N ILE A 252 6.07 10.59 14.99
CA ILE A 252 5.93 11.92 14.39
C ILE A 252 5.27 11.83 13.02
N ARG A 253 5.68 10.84 12.22
CA ARG A 253 5.15 10.63 10.88
C ARG A 253 3.68 10.21 10.88
N TYR A 254 3.28 9.29 11.76
CA TYR A 254 1.87 8.88 11.85
C TYR A 254 0.98 10.00 12.36
N TYR A 255 1.44 10.71 13.39
CA TYR A 255 0.72 11.82 13.98
C TYR A 255 0.55 12.98 12.98
N GLY A 256 1.66 13.41 12.37
CA GLY A 256 1.66 14.45 11.36
C GLY A 256 0.80 14.08 10.13
N GLN A 257 0.89 12.82 9.67
CA GLN A 257 0.08 12.33 8.56
C GLN A 257 -1.42 12.33 8.89
N GLY A 258 -1.80 11.92 10.10
CA GLY A 258 -3.19 11.94 10.55
C GLY A 258 -3.80 13.33 10.47
N TYR A 259 -3.15 14.32 11.07
CA TYR A 259 -3.64 15.70 11.04
C TYR A 259 -3.57 16.35 9.67
N LEU A 260 -2.56 16.06 8.86
CA LEU A 260 -2.47 16.53 7.48
C LEU A 260 -3.63 15.98 6.64
N CYS A 261 -3.95 14.70 6.77
CA CYS A 261 -5.09 14.08 6.10
C CYS A 261 -6.41 14.67 6.57
N LYS A 262 -6.60 14.86 7.89
CA LYS A 262 -7.78 15.49 8.47
C LYS A 262 -7.98 16.91 7.94
N ALA A 263 -6.94 17.73 7.95
CA ALA A 263 -6.98 19.09 7.41
C ALA A 263 -7.38 19.09 5.92
N THR A 264 -6.83 18.13 5.15
CA THR A 264 -7.16 17.97 3.73
C THR A 264 -8.63 17.59 3.54
N ALA A 265 -9.16 16.64 4.31
CA ALA A 265 -10.56 16.24 4.26
C ALA A 265 -11.49 17.43 4.53
N LEU A 266 -11.23 18.15 5.62
CA LEU A 266 -11.99 19.31 6.04
C LEU A 266 -11.96 20.41 4.98
N GLN A 267 -10.80 20.70 4.39
CA GLN A 267 -10.67 21.65 3.29
C GLN A 267 -11.51 21.24 2.08
N LYS A 268 -11.45 19.95 1.68
CA LYS A 268 -12.22 19.44 0.52
C LYS A 268 -13.73 19.48 0.75
N MET A 269 -14.17 19.42 2.01
CA MET A 269 -15.57 19.58 2.41
C MET A 269 -15.98 21.05 2.68
N GLY A 270 -15.09 22.02 2.46
CA GLY A 270 -15.36 23.45 2.68
C GLY A 270 -15.34 23.89 4.15
N ARG A 271 -14.91 23.03 5.07
CA ARG A 271 -14.83 23.30 6.53
C ARG A 271 -13.47 23.95 6.88
N TYR A 272 -13.22 25.12 6.31
CA TYR A 272 -11.90 25.77 6.31
C TYR A 272 -11.39 26.14 7.71
N GLU A 273 -12.28 26.64 8.61
CA GLU A 273 -11.89 26.97 9.98
C GLU A 273 -11.45 25.74 10.79
N GLU A 274 -12.12 24.61 10.59
CA GLU A 274 -11.74 23.35 11.24
C GLU A 274 -10.46 22.81 10.63
N ALA A 275 -10.28 22.91 9.31
CA ALA A 275 -9.05 22.57 8.63
C ALA A 275 -7.86 23.38 9.20
N ARG A 276 -8.07 24.69 9.46
CA ARG A 276 -7.04 25.57 10.04
C ARG A 276 -6.60 25.09 11.42
N LYS A 277 -7.56 24.70 12.28
CA LYS A 277 -7.27 24.13 13.60
C LYS A 277 -6.50 22.81 13.52
N ALA A 278 -6.85 21.95 12.54
CA ALA A 278 -6.14 20.70 12.32
C ALA A 278 -4.68 20.93 11.85
N ILE A 279 -4.44 21.98 11.06
CA ILE A 279 -3.09 22.37 10.63
C ILE A 279 -2.23 22.79 11.83
N ASP A 280 -2.79 23.55 12.77
CA ASP A 280 -2.07 23.99 13.97
C ASP A 280 -1.55 22.78 14.80
N CYS A 281 -2.25 21.65 14.77
CA CYS A 281 -1.87 20.45 15.50
C CYS A 281 -0.59 19.75 14.96
N TYR A 282 -0.23 19.97 13.70
CA TYR A 282 1.01 19.41 13.14
C TYR A 282 2.07 20.46 12.76
N ALA A 283 1.82 21.73 13.10
CA ALA A 283 2.75 22.82 12.82
C ALA A 283 4.05 22.71 13.65
N ASP A 284 3.97 22.15 14.84
CA ASP A 284 5.12 21.82 15.67
C ASP A 284 4.91 20.45 16.34
N LEU A 285 5.69 19.46 15.93
CA LEU A 285 5.66 18.10 16.45
C LEU A 285 6.87 17.78 17.36
N SER A 286 7.66 18.78 17.77
CA SER A 286 8.87 18.61 18.58
C SER A 286 8.57 18.05 19.99
N TRP A 287 7.34 18.18 20.47
CA TRP A 287 6.89 17.66 21.77
C TRP A 287 6.73 16.13 21.82
N LEU A 288 6.73 15.44 20.63
CA LEU A 288 6.63 13.99 20.54
C LEU A 288 7.94 13.24 20.85
N GLY A 289 9.05 13.95 21.16
CA GLY A 289 10.38 13.38 21.37
C GLY A 289 10.47 12.14 22.27
N PRO A 290 11.60 11.45 22.31
CA PRO A 290 12.94 11.83 21.90
C PRO A 290 13.12 11.85 20.38
N ILE A 291 13.89 12.83 19.87
CA ILE A 291 13.98 13.16 18.45
C ILE A 291 15.37 12.79 17.93
N ASN A 292 15.44 11.87 16.98
CA ASN A 292 16.63 11.57 16.19
C ASN A 292 16.76 12.52 14.98
N ASP A 293 17.80 12.36 14.17
CA ASP A 293 18.02 13.25 13.03
C ASP A 293 16.97 13.07 11.89
N GLU A 294 16.44 11.87 11.71
CA GLU A 294 15.34 11.60 10.77
C GLU A 294 14.06 12.31 11.26
N ASP A 295 13.75 12.23 12.55
CA ASP A 295 12.63 12.91 13.16
C ASP A 295 12.70 14.43 13.00
N LYS A 296 13.89 15.03 13.13
CA LYS A 296 14.10 16.47 12.92
C LYS A 296 13.72 16.87 11.48
N GLN A 297 14.10 16.07 10.51
CA GLN A 297 13.76 16.32 9.10
C GLN A 297 12.24 16.22 8.86
N GLU A 298 11.58 15.21 9.45
CA GLU A 298 10.13 15.08 9.36
C GLU A 298 9.42 16.27 10.04
N ILE A 299 9.85 16.72 11.21
CA ILE A 299 9.30 17.90 11.90
C ILE A 299 9.42 19.15 11.01
N LEU A 300 10.59 19.41 10.44
CA LEU A 300 10.81 20.57 9.57
C LEU A 300 9.90 20.51 8.33
N LYS A 301 9.73 19.36 7.77
CA LYS A 301 8.84 19.11 6.62
C LYS A 301 7.37 19.40 6.99
N TYR A 302 6.86 18.85 8.10
CA TYR A 302 5.50 19.14 8.55
C TYR A 302 5.31 20.61 8.89
N LYS A 303 6.28 21.26 9.50
CA LYS A 303 6.25 22.70 9.78
C LYS A 303 6.13 23.52 8.50
N SER A 304 6.91 23.20 7.46
CA SER A 304 6.80 23.87 6.15
C SER A 304 5.44 23.64 5.51
N TRP A 305 4.93 22.40 5.52
CA TRP A 305 3.59 22.11 5.01
C TRP A 305 2.47 22.77 5.80
N ALA A 306 2.60 22.86 7.13
CA ALA A 306 1.64 23.59 7.95
C ALA A 306 1.58 25.07 7.58
N MET A 307 2.71 25.69 7.32
CA MET A 307 2.79 27.09 6.89
C MET A 307 2.10 27.29 5.55
N ALA A 308 2.43 26.49 4.53
CA ALA A 308 1.80 26.53 3.21
C ALA A 308 0.28 26.30 3.27
N ASN A 309 -0.13 25.28 4.04
CA ASN A 309 -1.54 24.93 4.19
C ASN A 309 -2.32 26.00 4.99
N SER A 310 -1.68 26.67 5.96
CA SER A 310 -2.28 27.78 6.70
C SER A 310 -2.63 28.94 5.79
N TYR A 311 -1.67 29.37 4.97
CA TYR A 311 -1.94 30.41 3.96
C TYR A 311 -3.05 29.98 2.99
N THR A 312 -3.01 28.72 2.55
CA THR A 312 -4.05 28.15 1.69
C THR A 312 -5.44 28.28 2.32
N GLN A 313 -5.61 27.93 3.61
CA GLN A 313 -6.90 28.05 4.30
C GLN A 313 -7.33 29.51 4.44
N ASP A 314 -6.42 30.40 4.83
CA ASP A 314 -6.71 31.83 4.98
C ASP A 314 -7.22 32.44 3.67
N ILE A 315 -6.56 32.13 2.56
CA ILE A 315 -6.99 32.58 1.22
C ILE A 315 -8.33 31.96 0.80
N LEU A 316 -8.56 30.67 1.07
CA LEU A 316 -9.86 30.01 0.79
C LEU A 316 -11.03 30.59 1.61
N MET A 317 -10.73 31.16 2.78
CA MET A 317 -11.70 31.93 3.60
C MET A 317 -11.87 33.38 3.17
N GLY A 318 -11.12 33.86 2.18
CA GLY A 318 -11.19 35.21 1.66
C GLY A 318 -10.39 36.25 2.44
N ARG A 319 -9.45 35.83 3.28
CA ARG A 319 -8.58 36.71 4.09
C ARG A 319 -7.48 37.31 3.21
N GLN A 320 -7.79 38.44 2.54
CA GLN A 320 -6.87 39.07 1.59
C GLN A 320 -5.63 39.67 2.25
N GLU A 321 -5.70 40.00 3.53
CA GLU A 321 -4.60 40.52 4.34
C GLU A 321 -3.40 39.56 4.42
N THR A 322 -3.61 38.27 4.16
CA THR A 322 -2.54 37.25 4.20
C THR A 322 -1.85 37.10 2.84
N LEU A 323 -2.33 37.75 1.77
CA LEU A 323 -1.81 37.57 0.40
C LEU A 323 -0.31 37.93 0.28
N GLU A 324 0.11 39.08 0.84
CA GLU A 324 1.51 39.50 0.79
C GLU A 324 2.44 38.49 1.45
N ALA A 325 2.10 38.05 2.68
CA ALA A 325 2.87 37.08 3.41
C ALA A 325 2.90 35.70 2.69
N TYR A 326 1.78 35.35 2.03
CA TYR A 326 1.75 34.10 1.23
C TYR A 326 2.62 34.19 -0.02
N VAL A 327 2.62 35.34 -0.71
CA VAL A 327 3.50 35.56 -1.87
C VAL A 327 4.98 35.54 -1.46
N ASP A 328 5.34 36.15 -0.33
CA ASP A 328 6.71 36.06 0.23
C ASP A 328 7.12 34.62 0.52
N PHE A 329 6.20 33.82 1.08
CA PHE A 329 6.43 32.39 1.27
C PHE A 329 6.65 31.67 -0.07
N LEU A 330 5.82 31.92 -1.08
CA LEU A 330 5.94 31.31 -2.40
C LEU A 330 7.27 31.65 -3.10
N ARG A 331 7.79 32.88 -2.94
CA ARG A 331 9.13 33.27 -3.48
C ARG A 331 10.24 32.36 -2.95
N SER A 332 10.16 31.99 -1.67
CA SER A 332 11.17 31.14 -1.02
C SER A 332 10.92 29.64 -1.21
N HIS A 333 9.78 29.26 -1.77
CA HIS A 333 9.36 27.85 -1.95
C HIS A 333 8.86 27.57 -3.36
N PRO A 334 9.73 27.47 -4.37
CA PRO A 334 9.33 27.34 -5.78
C PRO A 334 8.38 26.18 -6.08
N ALA A 335 8.50 25.06 -5.35
CA ALA A 335 7.60 23.90 -5.50
C ALA A 335 6.14 24.19 -5.10
N GLU A 336 5.90 25.22 -4.27
CA GLU A 336 4.59 25.63 -3.79
C GLU A 336 3.91 26.71 -4.67
N ILE A 337 4.62 27.25 -5.68
CA ILE A 337 4.08 28.33 -6.52
C ILE A 337 2.84 27.85 -7.28
N LEU A 338 2.90 26.74 -7.99
CA LEU A 338 1.76 26.24 -8.78
C LEU A 338 0.53 25.94 -7.90
N PRO A 339 0.61 25.13 -6.81
CA PRO A 339 -0.54 24.89 -5.93
C PRO A 339 -1.03 26.18 -5.26
N GLY A 340 -0.15 27.08 -4.88
CA GLY A 340 -0.48 28.39 -4.30
C GLY A 340 -1.27 29.27 -5.25
N LEU A 341 -0.79 29.41 -6.49
CA LEU A 341 -1.47 30.21 -7.51
C LEU A 341 -2.85 29.64 -7.86
N VAL A 342 -3.03 28.31 -7.91
CA VAL A 342 -4.36 27.70 -8.08
C VAL A 342 -5.33 28.20 -7.00
N THR A 343 -4.90 28.17 -5.74
CA THR A 343 -5.71 28.60 -4.60
C THR A 343 -6.02 30.11 -4.64
N ILE A 344 -5.00 30.92 -4.92
CA ILE A 344 -5.14 32.38 -4.98
C ILE A 344 -6.12 32.79 -6.10
N VAL A 345 -5.99 32.22 -7.31
CA VAL A 345 -6.88 32.53 -8.43
C VAL A 345 -8.32 32.08 -8.16
N GLN A 346 -8.48 30.87 -7.60
CA GLN A 346 -9.80 30.37 -7.21
C GLN A 346 -10.49 31.30 -6.19
N SER A 347 -9.76 31.77 -5.20
CA SER A 347 -10.29 32.66 -4.17
C SER A 347 -10.55 34.06 -4.73
N ALA A 348 -9.70 34.56 -5.62
CA ALA A 348 -9.94 35.82 -6.33
C ALA A 348 -11.23 35.75 -7.15
N ASN A 349 -11.53 34.63 -7.78
CA ASN A 349 -12.80 34.41 -8.48
C ASN A 349 -13.99 34.40 -7.52
N LYS A 350 -13.85 33.74 -6.37
CA LYS A 350 -14.93 33.59 -5.38
C LYS A 350 -15.25 34.89 -4.65
N TYR A 351 -14.23 35.64 -4.26
CA TYR A 351 -14.34 36.84 -3.42
C TYR A 351 -14.12 38.13 -4.19
N HIS A 352 -13.95 38.11 -5.52
CA HIS A 352 -13.89 39.25 -6.43
C HIS A 352 -12.75 40.25 -6.18
N PHE A 353 -11.60 39.81 -5.64
CA PHE A 353 -10.44 40.68 -5.46
C PHE A 353 -9.42 40.61 -6.62
N SER A 354 -8.53 41.61 -6.72
CA SER A 354 -7.51 41.66 -7.75
C SER A 354 -6.23 40.93 -7.35
N ILE A 355 -5.68 40.15 -8.29
CA ILE A 355 -4.41 39.43 -8.15
C ILE A 355 -3.45 39.75 -9.30
N ASP A 356 -3.68 40.84 -10.05
CA ASP A 356 -2.88 41.20 -11.20
C ASP A 356 -1.39 41.33 -10.84
N TRP A 357 -1.10 41.93 -9.69
CA TRP A 357 0.25 42.09 -9.20
C TRP A 357 0.92 40.73 -8.89
N ILE A 358 0.19 39.73 -8.38
CA ILE A 358 0.70 38.37 -8.11
C ILE A 358 1.00 37.67 -9.42
N ILE A 359 0.09 37.75 -10.40
CA ILE A 359 0.31 37.09 -11.71
C ILE A 359 1.54 37.70 -12.41
N ASN A 360 1.70 39.03 -12.32
CA ASN A 360 2.89 39.71 -12.87
C ASN A 360 4.18 39.25 -12.17
N GLU A 361 4.14 39.12 -10.84
CA GLU A 361 5.28 38.64 -10.04
C GLU A 361 5.77 37.24 -10.47
N PHE A 362 4.82 36.32 -10.72
CA PHE A 362 5.14 34.93 -11.06
C PHE A 362 5.07 34.61 -12.55
N THR A 363 5.16 35.59 -13.44
CA THR A 363 5.06 35.42 -14.89
C THR A 363 6.05 34.39 -15.42
N ASP A 364 7.32 34.46 -14.98
CA ASP A 364 8.38 33.53 -15.41
C ASP A 364 8.11 32.09 -14.90
N SER A 365 7.65 31.97 -13.65
CA SER A 365 7.28 30.67 -13.08
C SER A 365 6.10 30.04 -13.82
N ILE A 366 5.07 30.85 -14.15
CA ILE A 366 3.89 30.40 -14.89
C ILE A 366 4.27 29.91 -16.29
N SER A 367 5.20 30.59 -16.97
CA SER A 367 5.72 30.14 -18.27
C SER A 367 6.47 28.82 -18.18
N GLY A 368 7.10 28.53 -17.04
CA GLY A 368 7.81 27.29 -16.77
C GLY A 368 6.92 26.09 -16.39
N PHE A 369 5.63 26.29 -16.14
CA PHE A 369 4.75 25.18 -15.71
C PHE A 369 4.60 24.06 -16.73
N ASP A 370 4.87 24.33 -18.01
CA ASP A 370 4.82 23.31 -19.08
C ASP A 370 5.83 22.16 -18.89
N GLN A 371 6.84 22.36 -18.05
CA GLN A 371 7.84 21.33 -17.68
C GLN A 371 7.28 20.28 -16.70
N PHE A 372 6.19 20.54 -16.00
CA PHE A 372 5.58 19.65 -15.04
C PHE A 372 4.66 18.64 -15.74
N THR A 373 5.14 17.40 -15.92
CA THR A 373 4.48 16.34 -16.70
C THR A 373 3.88 15.21 -15.85
N ASP A 374 4.13 15.20 -14.54
CA ASP A 374 3.51 14.24 -13.65
C ASP A 374 2.01 14.50 -13.46
N VAL A 375 1.25 13.43 -13.17
CA VAL A 375 -0.23 13.47 -13.10
C VAL A 375 -0.77 14.53 -12.15
N VAL A 376 -0.14 14.68 -10.97
CA VAL A 376 -0.60 15.63 -9.93
C VAL A 376 -0.41 17.07 -10.40
N ASN A 377 0.74 17.39 -10.95
CA ASN A 377 1.03 18.73 -11.43
C ASN A 377 0.29 19.03 -12.74
N MET A 378 0.03 18.06 -13.60
CA MET A 378 -0.84 18.23 -14.77
C MET A 378 -2.27 18.60 -14.35
N GLU A 379 -2.84 17.97 -13.32
CA GLU A 379 -4.15 18.33 -12.78
C GLU A 379 -4.14 19.77 -12.20
N ARG A 380 -3.08 20.13 -11.45
CA ARG A 380 -2.93 21.50 -10.91
C ARG A 380 -2.82 22.54 -12.03
N ARG A 381 -2.07 22.25 -13.09
CA ARG A 381 -1.96 23.12 -14.28
C ARG A 381 -3.32 23.32 -14.96
N LEU A 382 -4.07 22.24 -15.14
CA LEU A 382 -5.42 22.29 -15.70
C LEU A 382 -6.33 23.20 -14.84
N ARG A 383 -6.35 22.99 -13.53
CA ARG A 383 -7.14 23.81 -12.61
C ARG A 383 -6.71 25.28 -12.62
N PHE A 384 -5.40 25.54 -12.66
CA PHE A 384 -4.89 26.91 -12.78
C PHE A 384 -5.38 27.57 -14.08
N ALA A 385 -5.22 26.91 -15.22
CA ALA A 385 -5.63 27.44 -16.52
C ALA A 385 -7.14 27.75 -16.57
N ILE A 386 -7.98 26.86 -16.00
CA ILE A 386 -9.42 27.06 -15.87
C ILE A 386 -9.72 28.31 -15.03
N GLN A 387 -9.21 28.36 -13.82
CA GLN A 387 -9.50 29.42 -12.88
C GLN A 387 -8.94 30.75 -13.35
N TYR A 388 -7.79 30.77 -13.97
CA TYR A 388 -7.19 31.98 -14.53
C TYR A 388 -7.95 32.50 -15.77
N SER A 389 -8.47 31.60 -16.60
CA SER A 389 -9.36 31.98 -17.70
C SER A 389 -10.61 32.74 -17.19
N ILE A 390 -11.28 32.18 -16.17
CA ILE A 390 -12.45 32.81 -15.54
C ILE A 390 -12.08 34.17 -14.95
N TYR A 391 -10.96 34.26 -14.22
CA TYR A 391 -10.46 35.49 -13.66
C TYR A 391 -10.26 36.56 -14.75
N CYS A 392 -9.58 36.22 -15.85
CA CYS A 392 -9.31 37.15 -16.95
C CYS A 392 -10.60 37.64 -17.62
N VAL A 393 -11.57 36.75 -17.90
CA VAL A 393 -12.87 37.12 -18.49
C VAL A 393 -13.63 38.10 -17.58
N ARG A 394 -13.71 37.82 -16.28
CA ARG A 394 -14.36 38.70 -15.30
C ARG A 394 -13.71 40.09 -15.19
N ARG A 395 -12.39 40.16 -15.48
CA ARG A 395 -11.63 41.43 -15.47
C ARG A 395 -11.59 42.13 -16.83
N GLY A 396 -12.33 41.63 -17.84
CA GLY A 396 -12.33 42.18 -19.19
C GLY A 396 -11.07 41.87 -20.02
N LYS A 397 -10.19 41.02 -19.53
CA LYS A 397 -8.94 40.59 -20.21
C LYS A 397 -9.21 39.44 -21.18
N MET A 398 -10.08 39.63 -22.16
CA MET A 398 -10.62 38.58 -23.03
C MET A 398 -9.55 37.78 -23.74
N LYS A 399 -8.50 38.43 -24.28
CA LYS A 399 -7.42 37.75 -25.00
C LYS A 399 -6.70 36.74 -24.11
N GLN A 400 -6.28 37.15 -22.91
CA GLN A 400 -5.60 36.30 -21.95
C GLN A 400 -6.50 35.17 -21.45
N GLY A 401 -7.79 35.47 -21.24
CA GLY A 401 -8.80 34.49 -20.86
C GLY A 401 -8.97 33.40 -21.90
N MET A 402 -9.02 33.74 -23.18
CA MET A 402 -9.13 32.78 -24.28
C MET A 402 -7.85 31.93 -24.43
N GLU A 403 -6.67 32.52 -24.33
CA GLU A 403 -5.38 31.80 -24.36
C GLU A 403 -5.30 30.77 -23.24
N SER A 404 -5.72 31.13 -22.04
CA SER A 404 -5.75 30.24 -20.90
C SER A 404 -6.81 29.13 -21.05
N CYS A 405 -7.96 29.44 -21.63
CA CYS A 405 -8.99 28.44 -21.96
C CYS A 405 -8.49 27.41 -22.96
N LEU A 406 -7.79 27.83 -24.01
CA LEU A 406 -7.18 26.91 -24.98
C LEU A 406 -6.14 25.98 -24.33
N LYS A 407 -5.30 26.51 -23.42
CA LYS A 407 -4.37 25.69 -22.63
C LYS A 407 -5.13 24.67 -21.75
N ALA A 408 -6.23 25.06 -21.15
CA ALA A 408 -7.06 24.14 -20.34
C ALA A 408 -7.64 23.01 -21.20
N LEU A 409 -8.10 23.31 -22.42
CA LEU A 409 -8.60 22.32 -23.37
C LEU A 409 -7.50 21.32 -23.79
N GLU A 410 -6.30 21.82 -24.10
CA GLU A 410 -5.15 20.96 -24.45
C GLU A 410 -4.76 20.04 -23.28
N LEU A 411 -4.74 20.55 -22.05
CA LEU A 411 -4.41 19.76 -20.87
C LEU A 411 -5.49 18.72 -20.56
N SER A 412 -6.78 19.04 -20.71
CA SER A 412 -7.90 18.12 -20.45
C SER A 412 -7.87 16.91 -21.38
N SER A 413 -7.49 17.12 -22.65
CA SER A 413 -7.36 16.01 -23.63
C SER A 413 -6.23 15.03 -23.27
N LYS A 414 -5.20 15.48 -22.55
CA LYS A 414 -4.05 14.67 -22.11
C LYS A 414 -4.31 13.93 -20.79
N THR A 415 -5.27 14.39 -20.00
CA THR A 415 -5.53 13.84 -18.65
C THR A 415 -6.75 12.92 -18.56
N ASN A 416 -7.48 12.69 -19.66
CA ASN A 416 -8.76 11.97 -19.68
C ASN A 416 -9.79 12.47 -18.65
N SER A 417 -9.70 13.74 -18.26
CA SER A 417 -10.51 14.35 -17.19
C SER A 417 -11.77 15.02 -17.76
N GLU A 418 -12.71 14.23 -18.26
CA GLU A 418 -14.00 14.74 -18.79
C GLU A 418 -14.81 15.48 -17.72
N THR A 419 -14.67 15.11 -16.46
CA THR A 419 -15.40 15.69 -15.33
C THR A 419 -15.11 17.18 -15.13
N TYR A 420 -13.87 17.62 -15.29
CA TYR A 420 -13.49 19.01 -15.13
C TYR A 420 -13.99 19.92 -16.25
N PHE A 421 -14.27 19.36 -17.42
CA PHE A 421 -14.75 20.11 -18.56
C PHE A 421 -16.22 20.55 -18.41
N GLY A 422 -17.04 19.70 -17.80
CA GLY A 422 -18.42 20.03 -17.47
C GLY A 422 -18.55 21.19 -16.48
N ASP A 423 -17.64 21.23 -15.51
CA ASP A 423 -17.61 22.30 -14.50
C ASP A 423 -17.07 23.62 -15.08
N LEU A 424 -16.09 23.54 -15.98
CA LEU A 424 -15.60 24.70 -16.74
C LEU A 424 -16.72 25.37 -17.53
N ILE A 425 -17.49 24.60 -18.30
CA ILE A 425 -18.61 25.12 -19.10
C ILE A 425 -19.68 25.75 -18.21
N LYS A 426 -20.05 25.13 -17.11
CA LYS A 426 -21.00 25.67 -16.14
C LYS A 426 -20.55 27.03 -15.59
N GLU A 427 -19.28 27.14 -15.17
CA GLU A 427 -18.77 28.42 -14.63
C GLU A 427 -18.69 29.50 -15.71
N PHE A 428 -18.29 29.18 -16.95
CA PHE A 428 -18.33 30.14 -18.07
C PHE A 428 -19.76 30.61 -18.39
N MET A 429 -20.75 29.70 -18.36
CA MET A 429 -22.16 30.06 -18.59
C MET A 429 -22.73 30.94 -17.46
N HIS A 430 -22.26 30.78 -16.23
CA HIS A 430 -22.66 31.66 -15.11
C HIS A 430 -22.06 33.05 -15.20
N VAL A 431 -20.85 33.22 -15.76
CA VAL A 431 -20.20 34.52 -15.96
C VAL A 431 -20.88 35.37 -17.05
N GLN A 432 -21.54 34.73 -18.03
CA GLN A 432 -22.21 35.41 -19.14
C GLN A 432 -23.63 35.91 -18.83
N LYS A 433 -24.21 35.61 -17.65
CA LYS A 433 -25.50 36.17 -17.27
C LYS A 433 -25.27 37.60 -16.75
N PRO A 434 -25.71 38.63 -17.47
CA PRO A 434 -25.68 39.99 -16.92
C PRO A 434 -26.58 40.04 -15.68
N VAL A 435 -26.11 40.71 -14.64
CA VAL A 435 -26.89 41.08 -13.44
C VAL A 435 -28.01 42.04 -13.81
#